data_7593e0024738276d089981dfb7143826
#
_entry.id   7593e0024738276d089981dfb7143826
#
_cell.length_a   1.000
_cell.length_b   1.000
_cell.length_c   1.000
_cell.angle_alpha   90.00
_cell.angle_beta   90.00
_cell.angle_gamma   90.00
#
_symmetry.space_group_name_H-M   'P 1'
#
loop_
_entity.id
_entity.type
_entity.pdbx_description
1 polymer ?
#
loop_
_entity_poly.entity_id
_entity_poly.type
_entity_poly.pdbx_seq_one_letter_code
_entity_poly.pdbx_strand_id
1 'polypeptide(L)'
;GIVAAFDAMSGAQRWTFDPLQGARGSGAANAWAPLAVDAGRSLVFVPTGAPSPDYYGALRPGSNGYANSVVALRLATGEVEWAFQLVHHDLWDYDTPAQPVLFDWPAPDGRRVPALAQVSKQGFVFVLDRRDGRPLLPVHERPVPASTIPGEQAWPTQPFPDEPLRLLPTRIGPDDAWGLTPWDRRGCREAIASLHNEGIFTPLAERPTLLFPGSLGGANWGGGAYLPDRQLLIVNVNAAPFVAQLMRGAVAKSGQDHPV
;
A
#
# COMPACT_ATOMS: atom_id res chain seq x y z
N GLY A 1 -4.20 -10.03 10.25
CA GLY A 1 -5.20 -9.31 11.04
C GLY A 1 -6.62 -9.68 10.63
N ILE A 2 -7.51 -9.72 11.59
CA ILE A 2 -8.92 -10.04 11.37
C ILE A 2 -9.75 -8.79 11.63
N VAL A 3 -10.72 -8.50 10.75
CA VAL A 3 -11.76 -7.49 10.97
C VAL A 3 -12.99 -8.20 11.54
N ALA A 4 -13.55 -7.67 12.60
CA ALA A 4 -14.73 -8.25 13.23
C ALA A 4 -15.80 -7.20 13.51
N ALA A 5 -17.06 -7.57 13.35
CA ALA A 5 -18.20 -6.75 13.73
C ALA A 5 -18.91 -7.32 14.95
N PHE A 6 -19.30 -6.42 15.82
CA PHE A 6 -20.01 -6.75 17.07
C PHE A 6 -21.31 -5.96 17.16
N ASP A 7 -22.30 -6.58 17.75
CA ASP A 7 -23.53 -5.90 18.14
C ASP A 7 -23.23 -4.92 19.28
N ALA A 8 -23.50 -3.64 19.08
CA ALA A 8 -23.15 -2.61 20.06
C ALA A 8 -23.93 -2.69 21.38
N MET A 9 -25.09 -3.35 21.42
CA MET A 9 -25.91 -3.46 22.60
C MET A 9 -25.58 -4.71 23.41
N SER A 10 -25.37 -5.84 22.72
CA SER A 10 -25.15 -7.14 23.37
C SER A 10 -23.69 -7.56 23.44
N GLY A 11 -22.81 -6.93 22.64
CA GLY A 11 -21.42 -7.35 22.46
C GLY A 11 -21.25 -8.65 21.64
N ALA A 12 -22.35 -9.22 21.14
CA ALA A 12 -22.28 -10.45 20.35
C ALA A 12 -21.57 -10.22 19.02
N GLN A 13 -20.61 -11.10 18.69
CA GLN A 13 -19.94 -11.07 17.40
C GLN A 13 -20.93 -11.42 16.29
N ARG A 14 -20.97 -10.60 15.25
CA ARG A 14 -21.85 -10.77 14.09
C ARG A 14 -21.16 -11.49 12.94
N TRP A 15 -19.95 -11.07 12.59
CA TRP A 15 -19.12 -11.67 11.54
C TRP A 15 -17.65 -11.34 11.72
N THR A 16 -16.80 -12.07 10.98
CA THR A 16 -15.35 -11.78 10.83
C THR A 16 -14.97 -11.84 9.38
N PHE A 17 -13.92 -11.07 9.02
CA PHE A 17 -13.24 -11.11 7.73
C PHE A 17 -11.74 -11.28 7.96
N ASP A 18 -11.14 -12.27 7.29
CA ASP A 18 -9.70 -12.52 7.28
C ASP A 18 -9.12 -12.14 5.91
N PRO A 19 -8.29 -11.07 5.80
CA PRO A 19 -7.68 -10.66 4.55
C PRO A 19 -6.77 -11.73 3.92
N LEU A 20 -6.20 -12.61 4.72
CA LEU A 20 -5.31 -13.68 4.26
C LEU A 20 -6.03 -15.00 3.97
N GLN A 21 -7.33 -15.09 4.27
CA GLN A 21 -8.16 -16.27 4.05
C GLN A 21 -7.56 -17.57 4.63
N GLY A 22 -6.91 -17.45 5.79
CA GLY A 22 -6.26 -18.59 6.46
C GLY A 22 -4.97 -19.07 5.80
N ALA A 23 -4.32 -18.24 4.96
CA ALA A 23 -3.04 -18.59 4.34
C ALA A 23 -1.99 -18.96 5.39
N ARG A 24 -1.38 -20.16 5.24
CA ARG A 24 -0.33 -20.63 6.16
C ARG A 24 1.01 -20.01 5.81
N GLY A 25 1.81 -19.69 6.82
CA GLY A 25 3.17 -19.12 6.65
C GLY A 25 3.18 -17.60 6.39
N SER A 26 2.02 -16.97 6.45
CA SER A 26 1.89 -15.52 6.36
C SER A 26 1.09 -14.98 7.54
N GLY A 27 1.35 -13.75 7.92
CA GLY A 27 0.64 -12.99 8.94
C GLY A 27 0.33 -11.58 8.47
N ALA A 28 0.07 -10.66 9.40
CA ALA A 28 -0.23 -9.25 9.15
C ALA A 28 -1.43 -9.03 8.21
N ALA A 29 -1.30 -8.26 7.13
CA ALA A 29 -2.38 -7.75 6.31
C ALA A 29 -3.47 -7.04 7.17
N ASN A 30 -3.03 -6.35 8.22
CA ASN A 30 -3.90 -5.74 9.22
C ASN A 30 -4.66 -4.54 8.64
N ALA A 31 -5.92 -4.38 9.02
CA ALA A 31 -6.63 -3.11 8.87
C ALA A 31 -6.32 -2.21 10.07
N TRP A 32 -5.13 -1.61 10.10
CA TRP A 32 -4.69 -0.76 11.20
C TRP A 32 -5.06 0.72 11.02
N ALA A 33 -5.43 1.10 9.79
CA ALA A 33 -6.01 2.40 9.52
C ALA A 33 -7.51 2.45 9.88
N PRO A 34 -8.09 3.63 10.15
CA PRO A 34 -9.52 3.77 10.35
C PRO A 34 -10.32 3.29 9.15
N LEU A 35 -11.45 2.67 9.42
CA LEU A 35 -12.40 2.19 8.41
C LEU A 35 -13.30 3.34 7.96
N ALA A 36 -13.85 3.26 6.75
CA ALA A 36 -14.88 4.17 6.27
C ALA A 36 -16.20 3.42 6.02
N VAL A 37 -17.34 4.02 6.39
CA VAL A 37 -18.66 3.40 6.25
C VAL A 37 -19.53 4.21 5.31
N ASP A 38 -20.12 3.55 4.33
CA ASP A 38 -21.24 4.06 3.52
C ASP A 38 -22.54 3.40 3.96
N ALA A 39 -23.21 4.02 4.93
CA ALA A 39 -24.45 3.49 5.49
C ALA A 39 -25.57 3.38 4.43
N GLY A 40 -25.61 4.32 3.47
CA GLY A 40 -26.60 4.33 2.40
C GLY A 40 -26.47 3.14 1.43
N ARG A 41 -25.27 2.55 1.34
CA ARG A 41 -24.97 1.36 0.52
C ARG A 41 -24.79 0.10 1.35
N SER A 42 -24.86 0.22 2.68
CA SER A 42 -24.59 -0.88 3.61
C SER A 42 -23.21 -1.50 3.40
N LEU A 43 -22.18 -0.68 3.15
CA LEU A 43 -20.80 -1.10 2.93
C LEU A 43 -19.85 -0.47 3.97
N VAL A 44 -18.83 -1.24 4.36
CA VAL A 44 -17.65 -0.76 5.06
C VAL A 44 -16.43 -0.98 4.18
N PHE A 45 -15.59 0.05 4.04
CA PHE A 45 -14.35 -0.02 3.28
C PHE A 45 -13.18 -0.21 4.24
N VAL A 46 -12.46 -1.29 4.04
CA VAL A 46 -11.38 -1.77 4.89
C VAL A 46 -10.06 -1.61 4.14
N PRO A 47 -9.19 -0.66 4.53
CA PRO A 47 -7.84 -0.59 3.99
C PRO A 47 -6.96 -1.62 4.70
N THR A 48 -6.40 -2.55 3.95
CA THR A 48 -5.55 -3.63 4.48
C THR A 48 -4.07 -3.35 4.19
N GLY A 49 -3.21 -3.69 5.13
CA GLY A 49 -1.77 -3.50 5.03
C GLY A 49 -1.03 -4.65 4.35
N ALA A 50 0.30 -4.58 4.41
CA ALA A 50 1.21 -5.57 3.88
C ALA A 50 1.07 -6.92 4.60
N PRO A 51 1.24 -8.05 3.88
CA PRO A 51 1.33 -9.37 4.50
C PRO A 51 2.76 -9.62 4.98
N SER A 52 2.92 -10.33 6.09
CA SER A 52 4.22 -10.69 6.66
C SER A 52 4.75 -12.02 6.05
N PRO A 53 6.06 -12.18 5.85
CA PRO A 53 7.16 -11.22 6.06
C PRO A 53 7.13 -10.07 5.03
N ASP A 54 7.38 -8.84 5.49
CA ASP A 54 7.14 -7.62 4.70
C ASP A 54 8.06 -7.49 3.47
N TYR A 55 9.34 -7.84 3.63
CA TYR A 55 10.39 -7.65 2.62
C TYR A 55 10.84 -8.95 1.94
N TYR A 56 10.20 -10.07 2.24
CA TYR A 56 10.53 -11.37 1.67
C TYR A 56 9.27 -12.20 1.40
N GLY A 57 8.94 -12.34 0.12
CA GLY A 57 7.66 -12.91 -0.31
C GLY A 57 7.65 -14.41 -0.56
N ALA A 58 8.80 -15.11 -0.52
CA ALA A 58 8.87 -16.53 -0.89
C ALA A 58 8.00 -17.46 -0.02
N LEU A 59 7.65 -17.06 1.20
CA LEU A 59 6.79 -17.82 2.10
C LEU A 59 5.28 -17.60 1.85
N ARG A 60 4.93 -16.65 0.99
CA ARG A 60 3.55 -16.24 0.70
C ARG A 60 3.32 -16.07 -0.81
N PRO A 61 3.42 -17.14 -1.61
CA PRO A 61 3.32 -17.06 -3.07
C PRO A 61 1.97 -16.48 -3.53
N GLY A 62 1.95 -15.95 -4.73
CA GLY A 62 0.77 -15.32 -5.36
C GLY A 62 0.64 -13.84 -5.04
N SER A 63 -0.48 -13.22 -5.42
CA SER A 63 -0.75 -11.79 -5.23
C SER A 63 -1.03 -11.39 -3.78
N ASN A 64 -1.25 -12.36 -2.90
CA ASN A 64 -1.65 -12.23 -1.50
C ASN A 64 -3.08 -11.67 -1.30
N GLY A 65 -3.96 -11.96 -2.23
CA GLY A 65 -5.40 -11.80 -2.09
C GLY A 65 -5.86 -10.38 -1.71
N TYR A 66 -6.39 -10.23 -0.48
CA TYR A 66 -6.91 -8.95 0.00
C TYR A 66 -5.91 -8.16 0.85
N ALA A 67 -4.63 -8.51 0.85
CA ALA A 67 -3.59 -7.66 1.42
C ALA A 67 -3.34 -6.44 0.53
N ASN A 68 -2.83 -5.34 1.09
CA ASN A 68 -2.54 -4.07 0.39
C ASN A 68 -3.71 -3.58 -0.47
N SER A 69 -4.92 -3.67 0.05
CA SER A 69 -6.16 -3.49 -0.71
C SER A 69 -7.11 -2.50 -0.03
N VAL A 70 -8.04 -1.96 -0.81
CA VAL A 70 -9.33 -1.51 -0.27
C VAL A 70 -10.33 -2.64 -0.48
N VAL A 71 -10.88 -3.16 0.61
CA VAL A 71 -11.89 -4.22 0.57
C VAL A 71 -13.23 -3.65 1.04
N ALA A 72 -14.24 -3.73 0.19
CA ALA A 72 -15.61 -3.38 0.55
C ALA A 72 -16.33 -4.60 1.09
N LEU A 73 -16.79 -4.54 2.34
CA LEU A 73 -17.55 -5.59 2.99
C LEU A 73 -18.99 -5.16 3.21
N ARG A 74 -19.93 -6.09 3.06
CA ARG A 74 -21.34 -5.90 3.43
C ARG A 74 -21.46 -5.75 4.94
N LEU A 75 -22.04 -4.67 5.42
CA LEU A 75 -22.20 -4.40 6.86
C LEU A 75 -22.93 -5.51 7.61
N ALA A 76 -23.91 -6.13 6.97
CA ALA A 76 -24.73 -7.15 7.60
C ALA A 76 -24.03 -8.50 7.78
N THR A 77 -23.15 -8.89 6.84
CA THR A 77 -22.62 -10.26 6.73
C THR A 77 -21.10 -10.36 6.78
N GLY A 78 -20.36 -9.26 6.53
CA GLY A 78 -18.92 -9.28 6.38
C GLY A 78 -18.43 -9.89 5.05
N GLU A 79 -19.36 -10.24 4.15
CA GLU A 79 -19.01 -10.75 2.83
C GLU A 79 -18.35 -9.67 1.97
N VAL A 80 -17.36 -10.07 1.16
CA VAL A 80 -16.70 -9.17 0.22
C VAL A 80 -17.64 -8.84 -0.92
N GLU A 81 -17.94 -7.55 -1.09
CA GLU A 81 -18.68 -7.04 -2.25
C GLU A 81 -17.74 -6.83 -3.43
N TRP A 82 -16.59 -6.19 -3.16
CA TRP A 82 -15.50 -5.99 -4.12
C TRP A 82 -14.18 -5.73 -3.37
N ALA A 83 -13.08 -5.88 -4.07
CA ALA A 83 -11.75 -5.46 -3.59
C ALA A 83 -10.94 -4.86 -4.73
N PHE A 84 -10.11 -3.88 -4.40
CA PHE A 84 -9.11 -3.31 -5.30
C PHE A 84 -7.74 -3.38 -4.62
N GLN A 85 -6.81 -4.14 -5.21
CA GLN A 85 -5.47 -4.30 -4.67
C GLN A 85 -4.55 -3.19 -5.18
N LEU A 86 -3.89 -2.46 -4.27
CA LEU A 86 -3.02 -1.35 -4.58
C LEU A 86 -1.57 -1.79 -4.80
N VAL A 87 -1.18 -2.93 -4.23
CA VAL A 87 0.13 -3.55 -4.41
C VAL A 87 -0.04 -5.06 -4.49
N HIS A 88 0.40 -5.66 -5.59
CA HIS A 88 0.44 -7.10 -5.75
C HIS A 88 1.72 -7.66 -5.11
N HIS A 89 1.59 -8.70 -4.28
CA HIS A 89 2.74 -9.40 -3.69
C HIS A 89 3.78 -8.42 -3.11
N ASP A 90 3.37 -7.64 -2.12
CA ASP A 90 4.17 -6.55 -1.58
C ASP A 90 5.53 -7.04 -1.02
N LEU A 91 6.61 -6.42 -1.45
CA LEU A 91 7.99 -6.66 -1.02
C LEU A 91 8.65 -5.39 -0.46
N TRP A 92 7.87 -4.33 -0.19
CA TRP A 92 8.34 -2.99 0.14
C TRP A 92 7.71 -2.42 1.42
N ASP A 93 6.79 -3.17 2.05
CA ASP A 93 5.97 -2.68 3.16
C ASP A 93 5.13 -1.45 2.74
N TYR A 94 4.51 -1.54 1.55
CA TYR A 94 3.67 -0.48 0.99
C TYR A 94 2.21 -0.62 1.39
N ASP A 95 1.95 -0.53 2.69
CA ASP A 95 0.62 -0.59 3.26
C ASP A 95 -0.39 0.37 2.61
N THR A 96 -1.66 0.08 2.87
CA THR A 96 -2.79 0.99 2.67
C THR A 96 -3.09 1.67 4.02
N PRO A 97 -2.34 2.71 4.42
CA PRO A 97 -2.20 3.11 5.82
C PRO A 97 -3.24 4.13 6.30
N ALA A 98 -4.19 4.51 5.44
CA ALA A 98 -5.06 5.65 5.67
C ALA A 98 -6.53 5.30 5.50
N GLN A 99 -7.40 6.02 6.23
CA GLN A 99 -8.83 5.92 6.05
C GLN A 99 -9.22 6.28 4.61
N PRO A 100 -10.05 5.46 3.93
CA PRO A 100 -10.66 5.86 2.66
C PRO A 100 -11.49 7.14 2.80
N VAL A 101 -11.24 8.14 1.97
CA VAL A 101 -11.99 9.40 1.97
C VAL A 101 -13.20 9.27 1.06
N LEU A 102 -14.41 9.28 1.63
CA LEU A 102 -15.64 9.16 0.85
C LEU A 102 -16.12 10.52 0.35
N PHE A 103 -16.50 10.59 -0.93
CA PHE A 103 -17.03 11.80 -1.55
C PHE A 103 -17.87 11.47 -2.79
N ASP A 104 -18.48 12.48 -3.38
CA ASP A 104 -19.19 12.33 -4.64
C ASP A 104 -18.37 12.97 -5.77
N TRP A 105 -17.87 12.14 -6.66
CA TRP A 105 -17.05 12.53 -7.81
C TRP A 105 -17.90 13.24 -8.87
N PRO A 106 -17.53 14.45 -9.29
CA PRO A 106 -18.22 15.15 -10.37
C PRO A 106 -17.75 14.56 -11.72
N ALA A 107 -18.54 13.66 -12.28
CA ALA A 107 -18.22 13.08 -13.58
C ALA A 107 -18.34 14.13 -14.72
N PRO A 108 -17.60 13.98 -15.83
CA PRO A 108 -17.63 14.93 -16.95
C PRO A 108 -19.02 15.12 -17.58
N ASP A 109 -19.91 14.17 -17.44
CA ASP A 109 -21.29 14.21 -17.90
C ASP A 109 -22.27 14.89 -16.92
N GLY A 110 -21.74 15.49 -15.85
CA GLY A 110 -22.50 16.20 -14.82
C GLY A 110 -23.12 15.31 -13.74
N ARG A 111 -23.00 13.99 -13.84
CA ARG A 111 -23.46 13.06 -12.79
C ARG A 111 -22.55 13.13 -11.57
N ARG A 112 -23.11 12.83 -10.41
CA ARG A 112 -22.37 12.58 -9.18
C ARG A 112 -22.17 11.07 -9.02
N VAL A 113 -20.92 10.62 -9.02
CA VAL A 113 -20.55 9.23 -8.83
C VAL A 113 -20.06 9.05 -7.39
N PRO A 114 -20.65 8.13 -6.62
CA PRO A 114 -20.17 7.84 -5.26
C PRO A 114 -18.75 7.28 -5.34
N ALA A 115 -17.79 8.04 -4.84
CA ALA A 115 -16.38 7.74 -4.93
C ALA A 115 -15.71 7.61 -3.57
N LEU A 116 -14.59 6.91 -3.53
CA LEU A 116 -13.62 7.01 -2.46
C LEU A 116 -12.23 7.33 -3.03
N ALA A 117 -11.44 8.08 -2.28
CA ALA A 117 -10.02 8.27 -2.54
C ALA A 117 -9.21 7.50 -1.50
N GLN A 118 -8.31 6.65 -1.96
CA GLN A 118 -7.36 5.92 -1.12
C GLN A 118 -5.95 6.39 -1.41
N VAL A 119 -5.29 6.89 -0.37
CA VAL A 119 -3.86 7.19 -0.41
C VAL A 119 -3.06 5.99 0.09
N SER A 120 -1.85 5.82 -0.40
CA SER A 120 -1.02 4.65 -0.10
C SER A 120 0.43 5.03 0.19
N LYS A 121 1.20 4.11 0.80
CA LYS A 121 2.62 4.32 1.10
C LYS A 121 3.46 4.58 -0.15
N GLN A 122 3.05 4.14 -1.34
CA GLN A 122 3.72 4.51 -2.60
C GLN A 122 3.66 6.03 -2.89
N GLY A 123 2.81 6.78 -2.18
CA GLY A 123 2.48 8.15 -2.54
C GLY A 123 1.54 8.22 -3.74
N PHE A 124 0.74 7.19 -3.94
CA PHE A 124 -0.30 7.14 -4.97
C PHE A 124 -1.67 7.44 -4.38
N VAL A 125 -2.55 8.00 -5.19
CA VAL A 125 -3.96 8.19 -4.88
C VAL A 125 -4.77 7.37 -5.87
N PHE A 126 -5.60 6.48 -5.37
CA PHE A 126 -6.56 5.71 -6.17
C PHE A 126 -7.97 6.26 -5.91
N VAL A 127 -8.67 6.64 -6.98
CA VAL A 127 -10.05 7.13 -6.90
C VAL A 127 -10.95 6.05 -7.47
N LEU A 128 -11.75 5.43 -6.60
CA LEU A 128 -12.56 4.26 -6.92
C LEU A 128 -14.06 4.56 -6.78
N ASP A 129 -14.87 3.94 -7.63
CA ASP A 129 -16.32 3.91 -7.47
C ASP A 129 -16.69 3.05 -6.25
N ARG A 130 -17.44 3.60 -5.30
CA ARG A 130 -17.86 2.87 -4.09
C ARG A 130 -18.77 1.69 -4.36
N ARG A 131 -19.40 1.63 -5.53
CA ARG A 131 -20.37 0.59 -5.89
C ARG A 131 -19.72 -0.73 -6.29
N ASP A 132 -18.58 -0.66 -6.98
CA ASP A 132 -17.97 -1.82 -7.62
C ASP A 132 -16.44 -1.83 -7.61
N GLY A 133 -15.80 -0.84 -6.98
CA GLY A 133 -14.35 -0.74 -6.84
C GLY A 133 -13.59 -0.35 -8.09
N ARG A 134 -14.29 -0.02 -9.19
CA ARG A 134 -13.61 0.39 -10.43
C ARG A 134 -12.91 1.73 -10.27
N PRO A 135 -11.68 1.87 -10.79
CA PRO A 135 -11.03 3.16 -10.88
C PRO A 135 -11.86 4.16 -11.71
N LEU A 136 -12.09 5.35 -11.15
CA LEU A 136 -12.75 6.47 -11.85
C LEU A 136 -11.75 7.30 -12.67
N LEU A 137 -10.47 7.16 -12.39
CA LEU A 137 -9.35 7.72 -13.14
C LEU A 137 -8.44 6.58 -13.59
N PRO A 138 -7.72 6.73 -14.71
CA PRO A 138 -6.93 5.63 -15.27
C PRO A 138 -5.90 5.07 -14.30
N VAL A 139 -5.85 3.75 -14.21
CA VAL A 139 -4.82 2.97 -13.52
C VAL A 139 -4.30 1.92 -14.49
N HIS A 140 -2.98 1.85 -14.64
CA HIS A 140 -2.30 0.98 -15.60
C HIS A 140 -1.41 -0.03 -14.91
N GLU A 141 -1.54 -1.29 -15.26
CA GLU A 141 -0.57 -2.30 -14.88
C GLU A 141 0.75 -2.06 -15.64
N ARG A 142 1.83 -1.79 -14.88
CA ARG A 142 3.15 -1.55 -15.45
C ARG A 142 4.14 -2.61 -14.98
N PRO A 143 5.02 -3.11 -15.87
CA PRO A 143 6.08 -4.04 -15.50
C PRO A 143 6.98 -3.44 -14.41
N VAL A 144 7.41 -4.30 -13.47
CA VAL A 144 8.32 -3.96 -12.38
C VAL A 144 9.50 -4.93 -12.35
N PRO A 145 10.63 -4.56 -11.72
CA PRO A 145 11.81 -5.40 -11.64
C PRO A 145 11.51 -6.74 -10.95
N ALA A 146 12.14 -7.81 -11.44
CA ALA A 146 12.11 -9.11 -10.78
C ALA A 146 13.03 -9.12 -9.54
N SER A 147 12.66 -9.92 -8.54
CA SER A 147 13.56 -10.16 -7.41
C SER A 147 14.76 -11.00 -7.83
N THR A 148 15.92 -10.71 -7.23
CA THR A 148 17.15 -11.50 -7.36
C THR A 148 17.35 -12.50 -6.21
N ILE A 149 16.42 -12.53 -5.26
CA ILE A 149 16.51 -13.40 -4.08
C ILE A 149 16.01 -14.82 -4.42
N PRO A 150 16.80 -15.86 -4.13
CA PRO A 150 16.40 -17.23 -4.45
C PRO A 150 15.06 -17.62 -3.80
N GLY A 151 14.14 -18.16 -4.62
CA GLY A 151 12.83 -18.62 -4.17
C GLY A 151 11.76 -17.52 -4.11
N GLU A 152 12.13 -16.25 -4.19
CA GLU A 152 11.19 -15.15 -4.25
C GLU A 152 10.75 -14.86 -5.68
N GLN A 153 9.48 -14.56 -5.86
CA GLN A 153 8.88 -14.22 -7.14
C GLN A 153 8.10 -12.92 -7.01
N ALA A 154 8.74 -11.80 -7.36
CA ALA A 154 8.04 -10.53 -7.46
C ALA A 154 6.88 -10.65 -8.45
N TRP A 155 5.74 -10.00 -8.14
CA TRP A 155 4.64 -9.93 -9.10
C TRP A 155 5.07 -9.12 -10.34
N PRO A 156 4.77 -9.59 -11.55
CA PRO A 156 5.39 -9.03 -12.76
C PRO A 156 4.97 -7.58 -13.08
N THR A 157 3.81 -7.16 -12.59
CA THR A 157 3.27 -5.80 -12.81
C THR A 157 2.75 -5.21 -11.51
N GLN A 158 2.60 -3.89 -11.48
CA GLN A 158 1.96 -3.18 -10.37
C GLN A 158 1.01 -2.11 -10.91
N PRO A 159 -0.05 -1.75 -10.17
CA PRO A 159 -1.01 -0.72 -10.58
C PRO A 159 -0.43 0.68 -10.37
N PHE A 160 -0.35 1.46 -11.45
CA PHE A 160 0.08 2.85 -11.46
C PHE A 160 -1.08 3.74 -11.86
N PRO A 161 -1.53 4.67 -10.99
CA PRO A 161 -2.43 5.73 -11.40
C PRO A 161 -1.71 6.73 -12.32
N ASP A 162 -2.44 7.44 -13.16
CA ASP A 162 -1.88 8.52 -13.98
C ASP A 162 -1.54 9.76 -13.14
N GLU A 163 -0.71 10.66 -13.71
CA GLU A 163 -0.51 12.00 -13.18
C GLU A 163 -1.85 12.78 -13.20
N PRO A 164 -2.16 13.62 -12.20
CA PRO A 164 -1.33 14.01 -11.06
C PRO A 164 -1.53 13.15 -9.79
N LEU A 165 -2.08 11.95 -9.89
CA LEU A 165 -2.39 11.09 -8.74
C LEU A 165 -1.16 10.38 -8.15
N ARG A 166 0.00 10.52 -8.77
CA ARG A 166 1.31 10.16 -8.21
C ARG A 166 1.88 11.40 -7.51
N LEU A 167 1.83 11.43 -6.19
CA LEU A 167 2.20 12.58 -5.36
C LEU A 167 3.73 12.79 -5.27
N LEU A 168 4.48 11.75 -5.64
CA LEU A 168 5.95 11.73 -5.62
C LEU A 168 6.49 11.18 -6.94
N PRO A 169 7.73 11.51 -7.32
CA PRO A 169 8.43 10.81 -8.39
C PRO A 169 8.50 9.30 -8.11
N THR A 170 8.31 8.49 -9.13
CA THR A 170 8.43 7.02 -9.00
C THR A 170 9.88 6.53 -9.03
N ARG A 171 10.83 7.44 -9.17
CA ARG A 171 12.27 7.18 -9.10
C ARG A 171 12.99 8.46 -8.72
N ILE A 172 13.99 8.32 -7.86
CA ILE A 172 15.04 9.34 -7.63
C ILE A 172 16.38 8.76 -8.05
N GLY A 173 17.28 9.65 -8.45
CA GLY A 173 18.60 9.26 -8.94
C GLY A 173 19.71 10.21 -8.47
N PRO A 174 20.96 10.02 -8.92
CA PRO A 174 22.08 10.87 -8.53
C PRO A 174 21.87 12.36 -8.81
N ASP A 175 21.04 12.70 -9.79
CA ASP A 175 20.76 14.10 -10.15
C ASP A 175 19.83 14.78 -9.15
N ASP A 176 19.05 14.00 -8.38
CA ASP A 176 18.18 14.49 -7.29
C ASP A 176 18.94 14.73 -5.99
N ALA A 177 20.26 14.47 -5.98
CA ALA A 177 21.09 14.64 -4.80
C ALA A 177 21.07 16.09 -4.31
N TRP A 178 20.83 16.24 -3.00
CA TRP A 178 20.86 17.53 -2.30
C TRP A 178 22.02 17.58 -1.30
N GLY A 179 22.47 18.79 -0.98
CA GLY A 179 23.49 19.04 0.03
C GLY A 179 23.60 20.53 0.34
N LEU A 180 23.97 20.86 1.58
CA LEU A 180 24.20 22.25 2.01
C LEU A 180 25.41 22.90 1.29
N THR A 181 26.41 22.07 0.97
CA THR A 181 27.60 22.48 0.24
C THR A 181 27.76 21.65 -1.04
N PRO A 182 28.57 22.12 -2.01
CA PRO A 182 28.88 21.31 -3.19
C PRO A 182 29.50 19.94 -2.87
N TRP A 183 30.29 19.87 -1.79
CA TRP A 183 30.91 18.60 -1.34
C TRP A 183 29.87 17.63 -0.79
N ASP A 184 28.94 18.12 0.06
CA ASP A 184 27.84 17.30 0.57
C ASP A 184 26.96 16.77 -0.56
N ARG A 185 26.62 17.66 -1.52
CA ARG A 185 25.84 17.26 -2.71
C ARG A 185 26.57 16.19 -3.53
N ARG A 186 27.91 16.35 -3.70
CA ARG A 186 28.71 15.36 -4.40
C ARG A 186 28.72 14.02 -3.67
N GLY A 187 28.94 14.03 -2.35
CA GLY A 187 28.90 12.80 -1.55
C GLY A 187 27.53 12.11 -1.62
N CYS A 188 26.43 12.88 -1.51
CA CYS A 188 25.08 12.36 -1.67
C CYS A 188 24.86 11.75 -3.08
N ARG A 189 25.32 12.42 -4.13
CA ARG A 189 25.25 11.92 -5.51
C ARG A 189 25.99 10.60 -5.69
N GLU A 190 27.21 10.51 -5.17
CA GLU A 190 28.03 9.30 -5.23
C GLU A 190 27.37 8.16 -4.43
N ALA A 191 26.80 8.45 -3.27
CA ALA A 191 26.07 7.49 -2.45
C ALA A 191 24.86 6.92 -3.21
N ILE A 192 24.00 7.78 -3.77
CA ILE A 192 22.83 7.34 -4.54
C ILE A 192 23.26 6.50 -5.76
N ALA A 193 24.33 6.91 -6.45
CA ALA A 193 24.84 6.19 -7.63
C ALA A 193 25.34 4.77 -7.30
N SER A 194 25.75 4.51 -6.07
CA SER A 194 26.23 3.19 -5.63
C SER A 194 25.13 2.22 -5.26
N LEU A 195 23.89 2.68 -5.08
CA LEU A 195 22.77 1.87 -4.61
C LEU A 195 22.05 1.15 -5.76
N HIS A 196 21.51 -0.01 -5.46
CA HIS A 196 20.58 -0.68 -6.34
C HIS A 196 19.26 0.10 -6.40
N ASN A 197 18.86 0.55 -7.61
CA ASN A 197 17.70 1.40 -7.79
C ASN A 197 17.16 1.31 -9.22
N GLU A 198 16.02 0.68 -9.37
CA GLU A 198 15.28 0.56 -10.63
C GLU A 198 13.92 1.27 -10.60
N GLY A 199 13.67 2.06 -9.54
CA GLY A 199 12.43 2.80 -9.28
C GLY A 199 11.65 2.32 -8.06
N ILE A 200 10.43 2.81 -7.90
CA ILE A 200 9.60 2.65 -6.70
C ILE A 200 9.37 1.18 -6.27
N PHE A 201 9.32 0.26 -7.23
CA PHE A 201 9.11 -1.17 -6.98
C PHE A 201 10.39 -1.98 -7.18
N THR A 202 11.56 -1.44 -6.84
CA THR A 202 12.81 -2.19 -6.80
C THR A 202 12.78 -3.17 -5.62
N PRO A 203 12.78 -4.50 -5.81
CA PRO A 203 12.82 -5.44 -4.71
C PRO A 203 14.13 -5.33 -3.93
N LEU A 204 14.08 -5.56 -2.62
CA LEU A 204 15.31 -5.63 -1.81
C LEU A 204 16.21 -6.77 -2.29
N ALA A 205 17.50 -6.54 -2.24
CA ALA A 205 18.53 -7.48 -2.66
C ALA A 205 19.55 -7.74 -1.55
N GLU A 206 20.46 -8.69 -1.76
CA GLU A 206 21.65 -8.92 -0.88
C GLU A 206 22.72 -7.83 -1.07
N ARG A 207 22.37 -6.69 -1.65
CA ARG A 207 23.17 -5.46 -1.78
C ARG A 207 22.34 -4.25 -1.35
N PRO A 208 22.97 -3.15 -0.90
CA PRO A 208 22.24 -1.95 -0.51
C PRO A 208 21.31 -1.47 -1.62
N THR A 209 20.02 -1.37 -1.30
CA THR A 209 18.93 -1.01 -2.21
C THR A 209 18.28 0.27 -1.73
N LEU A 210 18.08 1.22 -2.65
CA LEU A 210 17.36 2.45 -2.40
C LEU A 210 15.86 2.22 -2.53
N LEU A 211 15.12 2.47 -1.47
CA LEU A 211 13.65 2.53 -1.45
C LEU A 211 13.20 3.98 -1.46
N PHE A 212 12.39 4.37 -2.44
CA PHE A 212 11.78 5.70 -2.49
C PHE A 212 10.35 5.62 -3.08
N PRO A 213 9.33 6.11 -2.31
CA PRO A 213 9.44 6.44 -0.89
C PRO A 213 9.84 5.21 -0.08
N GLY A 214 10.44 5.42 1.10
CA GLY A 214 10.78 4.31 2.00
C GLY A 214 9.54 3.73 2.70
N SER A 215 9.72 2.80 3.64
CA SER A 215 8.62 2.15 4.36
C SER A 215 7.77 3.09 5.24
N LEU A 216 8.28 4.29 5.59
CA LEU A 216 7.43 5.35 6.15
C LEU A 216 6.37 5.86 5.17
N GLY A 217 6.57 5.61 3.90
CA GLY A 217 5.63 5.91 2.83
C GLY A 217 5.59 7.37 2.39
N GLY A 218 5.15 7.57 1.16
CA GLY A 218 4.86 8.86 0.56
C GLY A 218 3.59 9.50 1.13
N ALA A 219 2.58 8.70 1.44
CA ALA A 219 1.46 9.06 2.31
C ALA A 219 1.29 7.98 3.37
N ASN A 220 0.80 8.34 4.56
CA ASN A 220 0.68 7.42 5.67
C ASN A 220 -0.63 7.71 6.46
N TRP A 221 -0.70 7.26 7.71
CA TRP A 221 -1.88 7.33 8.59
C TRP A 221 -2.48 8.75 8.74
N GLY A 222 -1.75 9.82 8.42
CA GLY A 222 -2.29 11.17 8.32
C GLY A 222 -3.39 11.32 7.27
N GLY A 223 -3.45 10.39 6.31
CA GLY A 223 -4.54 10.25 5.36
C GLY A 223 -4.75 11.44 4.44
N GLY A 224 -6.01 11.68 4.10
CA GLY A 224 -6.44 12.79 3.29
C GLY A 224 -7.71 13.43 3.83
N ALA A 225 -7.92 14.70 3.51
CA ALA A 225 -9.14 15.46 3.81
C ALA A 225 -9.76 15.99 2.51
N TYR A 226 -11.07 15.82 2.38
CA TYR A 226 -11.79 16.33 1.22
C TYR A 226 -12.61 17.58 1.57
N LEU A 227 -12.43 18.63 0.77
CA LEU A 227 -13.18 19.89 0.87
C LEU A 227 -14.23 19.94 -0.26
N PRO A 228 -15.52 19.65 0.03
CA PRO A 228 -16.56 19.48 -0.99
C PRO A 228 -16.81 20.74 -1.83
N ASP A 229 -16.84 21.90 -1.19
CA ASP A 229 -17.16 23.18 -1.84
C ASP A 229 -16.13 23.61 -2.88
N ARG A 230 -14.90 23.11 -2.73
CA ARG A 230 -13.79 23.39 -3.64
C ARG A 230 -13.34 22.17 -4.44
N GLN A 231 -13.93 21.01 -4.19
CA GLN A 231 -13.57 19.74 -4.81
C GLN A 231 -12.05 19.43 -4.66
N LEU A 232 -11.51 19.71 -3.48
CA LEU A 232 -10.09 19.51 -3.19
C LEU A 232 -9.90 18.30 -2.28
N LEU A 233 -8.99 17.41 -2.67
CA LEU A 233 -8.40 16.40 -1.80
C LEU A 233 -7.05 16.93 -1.31
N ILE A 234 -6.89 17.03 0.00
CA ILE A 234 -5.67 17.51 0.66
C ILE A 234 -4.98 16.28 1.27
N VAL A 235 -3.72 16.07 0.94
CA VAL A 235 -2.95 14.90 1.39
C VAL A 235 -1.62 15.37 1.98
N ASN A 236 -1.24 14.77 3.11
CA ASN A 236 0.11 14.90 3.65
C ASN A 236 1.08 13.98 2.89
N VAL A 237 2.23 14.53 2.46
CA VAL A 237 3.22 13.80 1.65
C VAL A 237 4.60 13.84 2.30
N ASN A 238 5.26 12.69 2.34
CA ASN A 238 6.64 12.53 2.82
C ASN A 238 7.55 12.06 1.68
N ALA A 239 8.69 12.71 1.49
CA ALA A 239 9.66 12.37 0.45
C ALA A 239 10.98 11.87 1.09
N ALA A 240 10.89 10.83 1.92
CA ALA A 240 12.04 10.28 2.63
C ALA A 240 12.52 8.98 1.97
N PRO A 241 13.74 8.92 1.40
CA PRO A 241 14.36 7.69 0.95
C PRO A 241 14.89 6.86 2.11
N PHE A 242 14.90 5.54 1.94
CA PHE A 242 15.57 4.59 2.82
C PHE A 242 16.58 3.75 2.05
N VAL A 243 17.61 3.29 2.75
CA VAL A 243 18.52 2.28 2.25
C VAL A 243 18.35 1.03 3.09
N ALA A 244 18.04 -0.08 2.43
CA ALA A 244 17.86 -1.37 3.09
C ALA A 244 18.56 -2.48 2.31
N GLN A 245 18.82 -3.61 2.98
CA GLN A 245 19.51 -4.75 2.40
C GLN A 245 18.99 -6.03 3.07
N LEU A 246 18.68 -7.05 2.29
CA LEU A 246 18.41 -8.37 2.82
C LEU A 246 19.74 -9.05 3.21
N MET A 247 19.76 -9.63 4.39
CA MET A 247 20.92 -10.39 4.87
C MET A 247 20.49 -11.84 5.11
N ARG A 248 21.32 -12.80 4.70
CA ARG A 248 21.10 -14.20 5.08
C ARG A 248 21.24 -14.33 6.58
N GLY A 249 20.17 -14.70 7.24
CA GLY A 249 20.20 -15.01 8.67
C GLY A 249 21.09 -16.22 8.93
N ALA A 250 21.94 -16.17 9.96
CA ALA A 250 22.51 -17.38 10.52
C ALA A 250 21.32 -18.19 11.07
N VAL A 251 21.20 -19.47 10.65
CA VAL A 251 20.25 -20.40 11.25
C VAL A 251 20.58 -20.46 12.72
N ALA A 252 19.71 -19.88 13.57
CA ALA A 252 19.87 -19.96 15.01
C ALA A 252 19.84 -21.45 15.39
N LYS A 253 20.97 -21.99 15.87
CA LYS A 253 21.06 -23.35 16.39
C LYS A 253 20.34 -23.57 17.72
N SER A 254 19.60 -22.58 18.19
CA SER A 254 18.78 -22.68 19.39
C SER A 254 17.33 -22.71 18.94
N GLY A 255 16.61 -23.81 19.27
CA GLY A 255 15.18 -24.01 19.00
C GLY A 255 14.28 -23.03 19.79
N GLN A 256 14.51 -21.76 19.64
CA GLN A 256 13.63 -20.67 20.05
C GLN A 256 13.22 -19.94 18.80
N ASP A 257 12.04 -20.31 18.30
CA ASP A 257 11.30 -19.51 17.35
C ASP A 257 11.02 -18.15 18.01
N HIS A 258 11.77 -17.13 17.62
CA HIS A 258 11.32 -15.76 17.82
C HIS A 258 10.38 -15.45 16.67
N PRO A 259 9.08 -15.27 16.96
CA PRO A 259 8.18 -14.70 15.95
C PRO A 259 8.67 -13.29 15.63
N VAL A 260 8.96 -13.03 14.39
CA VAL A 260 9.23 -11.70 13.84
C VAL A 260 7.90 -11.04 13.52
#